data_ea5aa4b361f8ea7a1905e4cdea89509f
#
_entry.id   ea5aa4b361f8ea7a1905e4cdea89509f
#
_cell.length_a   1.000
_cell.length_b   1.000
_cell.length_c   1.000
_cell.angle_alpha   90.00
_cell.angle_beta   90.00
_cell.angle_gamma   90.00
#
_symmetry.space_group_name_H-M   'P 1'
#
loop_
_entity.id
_entity.type
_entity.pdbx_description
1 polymer ?
#
loop_
_entity_poly.entity_id
_entity_poly.type
_entity_poly.pdbx_seq_one_letter_code
_entity_poly.pdbx_strand_id
1 'polypeptide(L)'
;FYSYDIPPAFDGFRIGFASDFHYESRFKRSELNSAVRALKSMHADVLLLGGDYRSKKGGNLDTLFTALSRVYTPYGTFAVMGNHDYGYCYSEVVEAMQKNHVRLMEHKSYKLMKDGQHIIVSGVRNPFDLKKNGDSPSQHFLADDFIILLTHTPDYAEDTDVSNANLVLAGHTHGGQVSLFKKYSPVKHSIYGNRFLTGWKENSKGTPIIITNGLGTSRVDVRLFTPSEVVLVVLHRVEKQKE
;
A
#
# COMPACT_ATOMS: atom_id res chain seq x y z
N PHE A 1 2.75 -1.56 -14.70
CA PHE A 1 4.07 -1.01 -14.38
C PHE A 1 5.10 -1.65 -15.29
N TYR A 2 5.84 -0.86 -16.02
CA TYR A 2 6.83 -1.30 -16.99
C TYR A 2 8.24 -0.94 -16.52
N SER A 3 9.15 -1.90 -16.47
CA SER A 3 10.56 -1.67 -16.16
C SER A 3 11.45 -2.77 -16.76
N TYR A 4 12.66 -2.42 -17.17
CA TYR A 4 13.69 -3.39 -17.55
C TYR A 4 14.34 -4.09 -16.33
N ASP A 5 14.19 -3.52 -15.12
CA ASP A 5 14.73 -4.10 -13.88
C ASP A 5 13.88 -5.26 -13.37
N ILE A 6 12.65 -5.45 -13.87
CA ILE A 6 11.81 -6.58 -13.48
C ILE A 6 12.48 -7.87 -13.93
N PRO A 7 12.74 -8.84 -13.02
CA PRO A 7 13.29 -10.13 -13.41
C PRO A 7 12.35 -10.85 -14.39
N PRO A 8 12.86 -11.54 -15.42
CA PRO A 8 12.04 -12.23 -16.41
C PRO A 8 10.95 -13.14 -15.83
N ALA A 9 11.23 -13.86 -14.75
CA ALA A 9 10.24 -14.71 -14.08
C ALA A 9 9.03 -13.93 -13.53
N PHE A 10 9.18 -12.62 -13.29
CA PHE A 10 8.13 -11.76 -12.75
C PHE A 10 7.40 -10.94 -13.81
N ASP A 11 7.65 -11.17 -15.09
CA ASP A 11 6.78 -10.60 -16.13
C ASP A 11 5.36 -11.15 -16.00
N GLY A 12 4.38 -10.25 -16.00
CA GLY A 12 2.98 -10.58 -15.73
C GLY A 12 2.62 -10.77 -14.25
N PHE A 13 3.57 -10.60 -13.30
CA PHE A 13 3.30 -10.76 -11.86
C PHE A 13 2.28 -9.72 -11.35
N ARG A 14 1.31 -10.17 -10.58
CA ARG A 14 0.12 -9.41 -10.22
C ARG A 14 0.13 -9.07 -8.72
N ILE A 15 0.08 -7.79 -8.39
CA ILE A 15 0.10 -7.27 -7.03
C ILE A 15 -1.26 -6.64 -6.75
N GLY A 16 -2.02 -7.22 -5.81
CA GLY A 16 -3.20 -6.58 -5.26
C GLY A 16 -2.79 -5.58 -4.18
N PHE A 17 -3.36 -4.39 -4.20
CA PHE A 17 -3.08 -3.38 -3.18
C PHE A 17 -4.37 -2.75 -2.66
N ALA A 18 -4.50 -2.67 -1.33
CA ALA A 18 -5.62 -2.04 -0.63
C ALA A 18 -5.13 -1.32 0.63
N SER A 19 -5.74 -0.18 0.96
CA SER A 19 -5.36 0.64 2.11
C SER A 19 -6.55 1.41 2.67
N ASP A 20 -6.38 2.01 3.84
CA ASP A 20 -7.31 2.98 4.42
C ASP A 20 -8.72 2.41 4.54
N PHE A 21 -8.83 1.27 5.18
CA PHE A 21 -10.10 0.58 5.37
C PHE A 21 -11.03 1.36 6.30
N HIS A 22 -10.49 1.92 7.39
CA HIS A 22 -11.26 2.58 8.43
C HIS A 22 -12.55 1.81 8.73
N TYR A 23 -12.42 0.49 8.92
CA TYR A 23 -13.54 -0.42 9.02
C TYR A 23 -14.50 0.03 10.11
N GLU A 24 -15.80 -0.01 9.77
CA GLU A 24 -16.93 0.52 10.53
C GLU A 24 -17.03 2.05 10.62
N SER A 25 -16.29 2.78 9.77
CA SER A 25 -16.66 4.14 9.37
C SER A 25 -17.82 4.10 8.36
N ARG A 26 -17.70 4.76 7.22
CA ARG A 26 -18.58 4.54 6.05
C ARG A 26 -18.38 3.16 5.42
N PHE A 27 -17.20 2.60 5.55
CA PHE A 27 -16.84 1.27 5.05
C PHE A 27 -17.38 0.19 5.99
N LYS A 28 -18.55 -0.33 5.65
CA LYS A 28 -19.28 -1.35 6.41
C LYS A 28 -19.02 -2.76 5.86
N ARG A 29 -19.71 -3.74 6.41
CA ARG A 29 -19.57 -5.16 6.00
C ARG A 29 -19.96 -5.41 4.54
N SER A 30 -20.91 -4.67 3.98
CA SER A 30 -21.32 -4.74 2.56
C SER A 30 -20.19 -4.31 1.64
N GLU A 31 -19.55 -3.17 1.97
CA GLU A 31 -18.42 -2.64 1.22
C GLU A 31 -17.19 -3.54 1.36
N LEU A 32 -16.94 -4.06 2.56
CA LEU A 32 -15.87 -5.05 2.79
C LEU A 32 -16.07 -6.29 1.91
N ASN A 33 -17.28 -6.85 1.85
CA ASN A 33 -17.57 -7.99 0.99
C ASN A 33 -17.36 -7.65 -0.49
N SER A 34 -17.67 -6.42 -0.90
CA SER A 34 -17.45 -5.95 -2.27
C SER A 34 -15.97 -5.80 -2.59
N ALA A 35 -15.18 -5.22 -1.65
CA ALA A 35 -13.74 -5.11 -1.77
C ALA A 35 -13.06 -6.50 -1.85
N VAL A 36 -13.48 -7.45 -1.01
CA VAL A 36 -12.98 -8.83 -1.05
C VAL A 36 -13.29 -9.50 -2.40
N ARG A 37 -14.51 -9.30 -2.95
CA ARG A 37 -14.84 -9.82 -4.30
C ARG A 37 -13.95 -9.20 -5.38
N ALA A 38 -13.72 -7.89 -5.32
CA ALA A 38 -12.85 -7.19 -6.25
C ALA A 38 -11.40 -7.68 -6.15
N LEU A 39 -10.86 -7.82 -4.93
CA LEU A 39 -9.51 -8.36 -4.71
C LEU A 39 -9.38 -9.80 -5.24
N LYS A 40 -10.38 -10.66 -5.02
CA LYS A 40 -10.39 -12.03 -5.56
C LYS A 40 -10.37 -12.04 -7.09
N SER A 41 -11.15 -11.18 -7.74
CA SER A 41 -11.21 -11.11 -9.20
C SER A 41 -9.91 -10.60 -9.85
N MET A 42 -9.02 -10.01 -9.07
CA MET A 42 -7.70 -9.58 -9.54
C MET A 42 -6.75 -10.76 -9.80
N HIS A 43 -7.01 -11.94 -9.20
CA HIS A 43 -6.09 -13.08 -9.27
C HIS A 43 -4.65 -12.66 -8.97
N ALA A 44 -4.47 -11.90 -7.88
CA ALA A 44 -3.17 -11.37 -7.51
C ALA A 44 -2.25 -12.48 -6.98
N ASP A 45 -0.96 -12.40 -7.29
CA ASP A 45 0.07 -13.30 -6.77
C ASP A 45 0.42 -12.96 -5.31
N VAL A 46 0.38 -11.68 -4.97
CA VAL A 46 0.63 -11.14 -3.62
C VAL A 46 -0.39 -10.07 -3.29
N LEU A 47 -0.81 -9.99 -2.02
CA LEU A 47 -1.65 -8.90 -1.53
C LEU A 47 -0.84 -8.01 -0.58
N LEU A 48 -0.85 -6.71 -0.85
CA LEU A 48 -0.21 -5.69 -0.03
C LEU A 48 -1.27 -4.80 0.63
N LEU A 49 -1.17 -4.59 1.93
CA LEU A 49 -2.12 -3.81 2.74
C LEU A 49 -1.43 -2.58 3.33
N GLY A 50 -1.93 -1.40 2.99
CA GLY A 50 -1.28 -0.10 3.22
C GLY A 50 -1.60 0.58 4.57
N GLY A 51 -2.30 -0.08 5.50
CA GLY A 51 -2.58 0.49 6.83
C GLY A 51 -3.95 1.15 6.98
N ASP A 52 -4.18 1.72 8.16
CA ASP A 52 -5.43 2.33 8.62
C ASP A 52 -6.63 1.37 8.52
N TYR A 53 -6.55 0.28 9.31
CA TYR A 53 -7.52 -0.81 9.28
C TYR A 53 -8.82 -0.50 10.00
N ARG A 54 -8.74 0.13 11.18
CA ARG A 54 -9.91 0.44 12.01
C ARG A 54 -10.22 1.94 12.00
N SER A 55 -11.49 2.28 12.07
CA SER A 55 -11.89 3.67 12.28
C SER A 55 -11.59 4.12 13.71
N LYS A 56 -11.45 5.44 13.92
CA LYS A 56 -11.28 6.02 15.27
C LYS A 56 -12.44 5.68 16.22
N LYS A 57 -13.63 5.43 15.67
CA LYS A 57 -14.85 5.10 16.43
C LYS A 57 -14.91 3.64 16.88
N GLY A 58 -13.93 2.82 16.50
CA GLY A 58 -13.91 1.39 16.70
C GLY A 58 -14.01 0.60 15.40
N GLY A 59 -14.28 -0.68 15.49
CA GLY A 59 -14.39 -1.60 14.36
C GLY A 59 -13.85 -2.97 14.73
N ASN A 60 -14.54 -4.03 14.26
CA ASN A 60 -14.15 -5.40 14.55
C ASN A 60 -13.06 -5.86 13.58
N LEU A 61 -11.80 -5.82 14.04
CA LEU A 61 -10.62 -6.23 13.28
C LEU A 61 -10.64 -7.72 12.90
N ASP A 62 -11.15 -8.59 13.75
CA ASP A 62 -11.32 -10.01 13.42
C ASP A 62 -12.22 -10.19 12.19
N THR A 63 -13.32 -9.46 12.12
CA THR A 63 -14.21 -9.48 10.94
C THR A 63 -13.49 -9.00 9.70
N LEU A 64 -12.73 -7.91 9.78
CA LEU A 64 -11.97 -7.35 8.67
C LEU A 64 -10.94 -8.36 8.16
N PHE A 65 -10.03 -8.82 9.03
CA PHE A 65 -8.92 -9.69 8.62
C PHE A 65 -9.39 -11.10 8.23
N THR A 66 -10.43 -11.64 8.88
CA THR A 66 -11.07 -12.90 8.45
C THR A 66 -11.69 -12.75 7.05
N ALA A 67 -12.24 -11.60 6.70
CA ALA A 67 -12.73 -11.38 5.35
C ALA A 67 -11.59 -11.27 4.33
N LEU A 68 -10.52 -10.56 4.67
CA LEU A 68 -9.33 -10.42 3.82
C LEU A 68 -8.58 -11.74 3.64
N SER A 69 -8.50 -12.61 4.64
CA SER A 69 -7.86 -13.93 4.54
C SER A 69 -8.51 -14.87 3.50
N ARG A 70 -9.74 -14.55 3.05
CA ARG A 70 -10.41 -15.27 1.96
C ARG A 70 -9.85 -14.90 0.57
N VAL A 71 -9.02 -13.88 0.48
CA VAL A 71 -8.30 -13.52 -0.76
C VAL A 71 -7.04 -14.36 -0.80
N TYR A 72 -7.10 -15.46 -1.55
CA TYR A 72 -5.94 -16.32 -1.74
C TYR A 72 -4.93 -15.66 -2.67
N THR A 73 -3.68 -15.62 -2.22
CA THR A 73 -2.53 -15.18 -3.01
C THR A 73 -1.36 -16.13 -2.78
N PRO A 74 -0.74 -16.70 -3.84
CA PRO A 74 0.33 -17.69 -3.71
C PRO A 74 1.50 -17.24 -2.84
N TYR A 75 1.86 -15.95 -2.90
CA TYR A 75 2.96 -15.37 -2.12
C TYR A 75 2.53 -14.81 -0.77
N GLY A 76 1.23 -14.87 -0.46
CA GLY A 76 0.66 -14.44 0.82
C GLY A 76 0.30 -12.96 0.87
N THR A 77 -0.01 -12.50 2.09
CA THR A 77 -0.42 -11.13 2.37
C THR A 77 0.59 -10.44 3.27
N PHE A 78 1.01 -9.26 2.88
CA PHE A 78 1.94 -8.41 3.64
C PHE A 78 1.27 -7.06 3.95
N ALA A 79 1.60 -6.49 5.10
CA ALA A 79 0.92 -5.32 5.61
C ALA A 79 1.88 -4.34 6.30
N VAL A 80 1.62 -3.06 6.15
CA VAL A 80 2.15 -2.01 7.02
C VAL A 80 1.02 -1.40 7.85
N MET A 81 1.35 -0.63 8.87
CA MET A 81 0.38 0.08 9.68
C MET A 81 0.29 1.56 9.29
N GLY A 82 -0.91 2.13 9.46
CA GLY A 82 -1.15 3.55 9.31
C GLY A 82 -1.16 4.29 10.65
N ASN A 83 -1.35 5.60 10.61
CA ASN A 83 -1.32 6.43 11.81
C ASN A 83 -2.46 6.12 12.80
N HIS A 84 -3.62 5.69 12.29
CA HIS A 84 -4.73 5.27 13.16
C HIS A 84 -4.40 3.98 13.91
N ASP A 85 -3.71 3.04 13.27
CA ASP A 85 -3.31 1.77 13.87
C ASP A 85 -2.30 1.99 15.01
N TYR A 86 -1.27 2.81 14.77
CA TYR A 86 -0.30 3.19 15.82
C TYR A 86 -0.93 3.99 16.95
N GLY A 87 -1.87 4.87 16.63
CA GLY A 87 -2.47 5.78 17.61
C GLY A 87 -3.52 5.14 18.50
N TYR A 88 -4.23 4.11 18.04
CA TYR A 88 -5.44 3.66 18.73
C TYR A 88 -5.57 2.16 18.98
N CYS A 89 -4.89 1.30 18.21
CA CYS A 89 -5.18 -0.13 18.22
C CYS A 89 -4.02 -1.03 17.78
N TYR A 90 -2.79 -0.62 18.05
CA TYR A 90 -1.60 -1.35 17.60
C TYR A 90 -1.64 -2.84 17.95
N SER A 91 -1.80 -3.17 19.22
CA SER A 91 -1.80 -4.57 19.70
C SER A 91 -2.92 -5.40 19.10
N GLU A 92 -4.11 -4.82 18.98
CA GLU A 92 -5.29 -5.49 18.41
C GLU A 92 -5.10 -5.77 16.90
N VAL A 93 -4.47 -4.84 16.17
CA VAL A 93 -4.14 -5.04 14.75
C VAL A 93 -3.10 -6.15 14.60
N VAL A 94 -2.03 -6.14 15.41
CA VAL A 94 -1.00 -7.19 15.40
C VAL A 94 -1.60 -8.56 15.64
N GLU A 95 -2.44 -8.68 16.67
CA GLU A 95 -3.12 -9.95 17.02
C GLU A 95 -4.01 -10.44 15.88
N ALA A 96 -4.85 -9.56 15.32
CA ALA A 96 -5.73 -9.89 14.21
C ALA A 96 -4.96 -10.30 12.94
N MET A 97 -3.83 -9.64 12.64
CA MET A 97 -2.94 -10.01 11.54
C MET A 97 -2.33 -11.40 11.75
N GLN A 98 -1.79 -11.68 12.93
CA GLN A 98 -1.19 -12.97 13.26
C GLN A 98 -2.18 -14.11 13.12
N LYS A 99 -3.39 -13.94 13.67
CA LYS A 99 -4.49 -14.92 13.59
C LYS A 99 -4.90 -15.23 12.16
N ASN A 100 -4.78 -14.26 11.26
CA ASN A 100 -5.19 -14.38 9.86
C ASN A 100 -4.02 -14.53 8.88
N HIS A 101 -2.82 -14.89 9.38
CA HIS A 101 -1.62 -15.14 8.57
C HIS A 101 -1.17 -13.95 7.70
N VAL A 102 -1.46 -12.73 8.12
CA VAL A 102 -0.97 -11.51 7.49
C VAL A 102 0.39 -11.15 8.07
N ARG A 103 1.40 -10.97 7.22
CA ARG A 103 2.76 -10.64 7.63
C ARG A 103 2.93 -9.14 7.82
N LEU A 104 3.00 -8.71 9.07
CA LEU A 104 3.30 -7.32 9.39
C LEU A 104 4.76 -6.99 9.05
N MET A 105 4.95 -5.93 8.29
CA MET A 105 6.25 -5.40 7.89
C MET A 105 6.53 -4.09 8.64
N GLU A 106 7.41 -4.16 9.64
CA GLU A 106 7.91 -2.98 10.36
C GLU A 106 9.40 -2.84 10.10
N HIS A 107 9.79 -2.10 9.07
CA HIS A 107 11.14 -2.04 8.52
C HIS A 107 11.70 -3.43 8.20
N LYS A 108 10.82 -4.30 7.69
CA LYS A 108 11.17 -5.65 7.24
C LYS A 108 11.00 -5.78 5.75
N SER A 109 11.81 -6.65 5.18
CA SER A 109 11.78 -6.97 3.75
C SER A 109 11.71 -8.46 3.54
N TYR A 110 11.03 -8.87 2.49
CA TYR A 110 10.85 -10.26 2.12
C TYR A 110 11.21 -10.47 0.65
N LYS A 111 11.99 -11.49 0.38
CA LYS A 111 12.26 -11.96 -0.98
C LYS A 111 11.13 -12.87 -1.42
N LEU A 112 10.48 -12.52 -2.51
CA LEU A 112 9.52 -13.38 -3.20
C LEU A 112 10.27 -14.12 -4.30
N MET A 113 10.34 -15.44 -4.19
CA MET A 113 11.11 -16.29 -5.10
C MET A 113 10.21 -16.89 -6.17
N LYS A 114 10.59 -16.80 -7.43
CA LYS A 114 9.90 -17.42 -8.58
C LYS A 114 10.93 -17.87 -9.62
N ASP A 115 10.92 -19.14 -9.99
CA ASP A 115 11.79 -19.73 -11.02
C ASP A 115 13.27 -19.35 -10.85
N GLY A 116 13.78 -19.41 -9.61
CA GLY A 116 15.18 -19.11 -9.28
C GLY A 116 15.52 -17.60 -9.24
N GLN A 117 14.58 -16.73 -9.56
CA GLN A 117 14.72 -15.27 -9.48
C GLN A 117 13.92 -14.70 -8.32
N HIS A 118 14.13 -13.44 -7.98
CA HIS A 118 13.38 -12.80 -6.89
C HIS A 118 13.06 -11.34 -7.15
N ILE A 119 12.04 -10.87 -6.46
CA ILE A 119 11.77 -9.46 -6.19
C ILE A 119 11.70 -9.26 -4.68
N ILE A 120 11.84 -8.01 -4.24
CA ILE A 120 11.81 -7.67 -2.82
C ILE A 120 10.57 -6.83 -2.53
N VAL A 121 9.86 -7.19 -1.47
CA VAL A 121 8.82 -6.34 -0.89
C VAL A 121 9.32 -5.84 0.45
N SER A 122 9.47 -4.54 0.60
CA SER A 122 9.91 -3.85 1.80
C SER A 122 8.78 -3.05 2.41
N GLY A 123 8.62 -3.07 3.72
CA GLY A 123 7.56 -2.33 4.41
C GLY A 123 8.09 -1.36 5.45
N VAL A 124 7.58 -0.15 5.43
CA VAL A 124 7.96 0.92 6.34
C VAL A 124 7.21 0.81 7.66
N ARG A 125 7.92 0.90 8.78
CA ARG A 125 7.34 1.10 10.11
C ARG A 125 7.02 2.57 10.30
N ASN A 126 5.89 2.90 10.87
CA ASN A 126 5.45 4.24 11.26
C ASN A 126 6.10 5.40 10.46
N PRO A 127 5.66 5.66 9.23
CA PRO A 127 6.32 6.64 8.35
C PRO A 127 6.23 8.10 8.85
N PHE A 128 5.56 8.32 9.98
CA PHE A 128 5.44 9.61 10.63
C PHE A 128 6.49 9.84 11.74
N ASP A 129 7.29 8.82 12.06
CA ASP A 129 8.36 8.90 13.07
C ASP A 129 9.73 8.58 12.46
N LEU A 130 10.14 9.41 11.51
CA LEU A 130 11.38 9.22 10.73
C LEU A 130 12.63 9.14 11.62
N LYS A 131 12.65 9.88 12.72
CA LYS A 131 13.82 9.89 13.65
C LYS A 131 14.08 8.52 14.29
N LYS A 132 13.05 7.71 14.49
CA LYS A 132 13.17 6.37 15.06
C LYS A 132 13.36 5.28 14.01
N ASN A 133 13.10 5.59 12.75
CA ASN A 133 13.09 4.59 11.71
C ASN A 133 14.49 4.32 11.12
N GLY A 134 15.37 5.32 11.12
CA GLY A 134 16.63 5.21 10.40
C GLY A 134 16.45 5.23 8.88
N ASP A 135 17.35 4.57 8.16
CA ASP A 135 17.32 4.49 6.71
C ASP A 135 16.11 3.67 6.22
N SER A 136 15.67 3.96 5.00
CA SER A 136 14.60 3.18 4.37
C SER A 136 15.00 1.69 4.28
N PRO A 137 14.07 0.75 4.56
CA PRO A 137 14.36 -0.68 4.43
C PRO A 137 14.73 -1.09 2.99
N SER A 138 14.43 -0.26 1.98
CA SER A 138 14.86 -0.47 0.60
C SER A 138 16.36 -0.24 0.39
N GLN A 139 17.02 0.56 1.25
CA GLN A 139 18.44 0.89 1.11
C GLN A 139 19.39 -0.25 1.49
N HIS A 140 18.88 -1.31 2.10
CA HIS A 140 19.69 -2.47 2.51
C HIS A 140 19.90 -3.52 1.40
N PHE A 141 19.49 -3.23 0.17
CA PHE A 141 19.56 -4.14 -0.96
C PHE A 141 20.42 -3.59 -2.10
N LEU A 142 20.78 -4.44 -3.03
CA LEU A 142 21.61 -4.07 -4.17
C LEU A 142 20.82 -3.21 -5.16
N ALA A 143 21.52 -2.38 -5.91
CA ALA A 143 20.91 -1.54 -6.94
C ALA A 143 20.24 -2.35 -8.08
N ASP A 144 20.65 -3.59 -8.27
CA ASP A 144 20.08 -4.49 -9.28
C ASP A 144 18.87 -5.29 -8.77
N ASP A 145 18.54 -5.21 -7.48
CA ASP A 145 17.35 -5.85 -6.94
C ASP A 145 16.09 -5.06 -7.35
N PHE A 146 15.04 -5.75 -7.78
CA PHE A 146 13.74 -5.11 -8.02
C PHE A 146 12.97 -5.00 -6.70
N ILE A 147 12.75 -3.77 -6.22
CA ILE A 147 12.21 -3.49 -4.89
C ILE A 147 10.88 -2.74 -4.98
N ILE A 148 9.86 -3.30 -4.33
CA ILE A 148 8.58 -2.64 -4.08
C ILE A 148 8.56 -2.19 -2.63
N LEU A 149 8.46 -0.89 -2.41
CA LEU A 149 8.38 -0.30 -1.08
C LEU A 149 6.91 -0.01 -0.73
N LEU A 150 6.42 -0.61 0.33
CA LEU A 150 5.10 -0.36 0.89
C LEU A 150 5.22 0.61 2.08
N THR A 151 4.54 1.72 2.00
CA THR A 151 4.42 2.72 3.06
C THR A 151 2.97 3.16 3.23
N HIS A 152 2.59 3.63 4.43
CA HIS A 152 1.24 4.15 4.60
C HIS A 152 1.06 5.51 3.92
N THR A 153 2.00 6.45 4.08
CA THR A 153 1.92 7.79 3.48
C THR A 153 2.90 7.97 2.33
N PRO A 154 2.51 8.65 1.23
CA PRO A 154 3.40 8.97 0.13
C PRO A 154 4.51 9.96 0.53
N ASP A 155 4.30 10.77 1.57
CA ASP A 155 5.27 11.74 2.06
C ASP A 155 6.60 11.10 2.44
N TYR A 156 6.55 9.85 2.94
CA TYR A 156 7.75 9.09 3.26
C TYR A 156 8.73 8.97 2.09
N ALA A 157 8.21 8.80 0.89
CA ALA A 157 9.06 8.67 -0.31
C ALA A 157 9.70 9.99 -0.76
N GLU A 158 9.23 11.12 -0.25
CA GLU A 158 9.86 12.43 -0.46
C GLU A 158 10.84 12.78 0.66
N ASP A 159 10.49 12.44 1.91
CA ASP A 159 11.25 12.81 3.11
C ASP A 159 12.44 11.89 3.39
N THR A 160 12.44 10.68 2.82
CA THR A 160 13.45 9.65 3.06
C THR A 160 14.09 9.22 1.74
N ASP A 161 15.35 8.78 1.80
CA ASP A 161 15.98 8.20 0.62
C ASP A 161 15.38 6.83 0.29
N VAL A 162 14.70 6.76 -0.85
CA VAL A 162 14.09 5.56 -1.40
C VAL A 162 14.62 5.25 -2.81
N SER A 163 15.79 5.75 -3.15
CA SER A 163 16.37 5.65 -4.51
C SER A 163 16.55 4.20 -5.00
N ASN A 164 16.69 3.23 -4.08
CA ASN A 164 16.75 1.81 -4.43
C ASN A 164 15.37 1.17 -4.67
N ALA A 165 14.27 1.87 -4.37
CA ALA A 165 12.93 1.34 -4.65
C ALA A 165 12.54 1.61 -6.11
N ASN A 166 12.14 0.57 -6.85
CA ASN A 166 11.64 0.69 -8.21
C ASN A 166 10.19 1.17 -8.26
N LEU A 167 9.43 0.87 -7.20
CA LEU A 167 8.03 1.27 -7.07
C LEU A 167 7.67 1.47 -5.61
N VAL A 168 6.98 2.57 -5.31
CA VAL A 168 6.39 2.82 -3.99
C VAL A 168 4.88 2.67 -4.07
N LEU A 169 4.27 1.97 -3.10
CA LEU A 169 2.82 1.90 -2.93
C LEU A 169 2.42 2.61 -1.63
N ALA A 170 1.47 3.53 -1.72
CA ALA A 170 1.04 4.35 -0.58
C ALA A 170 -0.47 4.60 -0.55
N GLY A 171 -1.00 4.83 0.65
CA GLY A 171 -2.38 5.22 0.93
C GLY A 171 -2.47 6.60 1.58
N HIS A 172 -3.16 6.68 2.74
CA HIS A 172 -3.26 7.83 3.65
C HIS A 172 -4.04 9.04 3.13
N THR A 173 -3.87 9.40 1.88
CA THR A 173 -4.41 10.66 1.33
C THR A 173 -5.90 10.62 1.05
N HIS A 174 -6.48 9.41 0.95
CA HIS A 174 -7.90 9.18 0.56
C HIS A 174 -8.30 9.86 -0.76
N GLY A 175 -7.33 10.26 -1.61
CA GLY A 175 -7.59 11.13 -2.76
C GLY A 175 -8.21 12.47 -2.35
N GLY A 176 -8.03 12.88 -1.06
CA GLY A 176 -8.66 14.03 -0.43
C GLY A 176 -10.15 13.85 -0.10
N GLN A 177 -10.72 12.65 -0.30
CA GLN A 177 -12.15 12.30 -0.16
C GLN A 177 -13.11 13.14 -1.02
N VAL A 178 -12.92 14.45 -1.11
CA VAL A 178 -13.60 15.38 -2.00
C VAL A 178 -12.56 16.00 -2.92
N SER A 179 -12.63 15.72 -4.19
CA SER A 179 -11.62 16.17 -5.15
C SER A 179 -12.25 16.64 -6.45
N LEU A 180 -11.71 17.69 -7.04
CA LEU A 180 -12.05 18.15 -8.37
C LEU A 180 -11.03 17.61 -9.37
N PHE A 181 -11.50 16.85 -10.35
CA PHE A 181 -10.71 16.30 -11.46
C PHE A 181 -9.48 15.47 -11.01
N LYS A 182 -9.52 14.88 -9.79
CA LYS A 182 -8.38 14.15 -9.18
C LYS A 182 -7.09 14.99 -9.07
N LYS A 183 -7.20 16.30 -9.16
CA LYS A 183 -6.07 17.26 -9.15
C LYS A 183 -6.07 18.17 -7.93
N TYR A 184 -7.24 18.50 -7.43
CA TYR A 184 -7.40 19.46 -6.35
C TYR A 184 -8.36 18.92 -5.28
N SER A 185 -7.92 18.97 -4.04
CA SER A 185 -8.77 18.74 -2.88
C SER A 185 -8.60 19.88 -1.87
N PRO A 186 -9.69 20.36 -1.26
CA PRO A 186 -9.60 21.32 -0.15
C PRO A 186 -9.03 20.66 1.12
N VAL A 187 -9.16 19.35 1.27
CA VAL A 187 -8.61 18.59 2.40
C VAL A 187 -7.32 17.92 1.95
N LYS A 188 -6.23 18.27 2.61
CA LYS A 188 -4.89 17.76 2.31
C LYS A 188 -4.45 16.86 3.46
N HIS A 189 -4.11 15.62 3.15
CA HIS A 189 -3.54 14.68 4.12
C HIS A 189 -2.02 14.52 3.94
N SER A 190 -1.46 15.04 2.84
CA SER A 190 -0.02 15.13 2.59
C SER A 190 0.49 16.54 2.94
N ILE A 191 1.69 16.64 3.53
CA ILE A 191 2.37 17.93 3.74
C ILE A 191 2.76 18.60 2.40
N TYR A 192 2.88 17.81 1.34
CA TYR A 192 3.12 18.28 -0.04
C TYR A 192 1.83 18.65 -0.79
N GLY A 193 0.71 18.69 -0.08
CA GLY A 193 -0.58 19.14 -0.61
C GLY A 193 -1.14 18.24 -1.70
N ASN A 194 -1.55 18.87 -2.82
CA ASN A 194 -2.18 18.13 -3.92
C ASN A 194 -1.17 17.36 -4.81
N ARG A 195 0.14 17.52 -4.60
CA ARG A 195 1.16 16.78 -5.36
C ARG A 195 0.98 15.29 -5.19
N PHE A 196 0.78 14.81 -3.97
CA PHE A 196 0.59 13.41 -3.64
C PHE A 196 -0.87 13.05 -3.34
N LEU A 197 -1.80 13.56 -4.15
CA LEU A 197 -3.22 13.35 -3.88
C LEU A 197 -3.68 11.93 -4.18
N THR A 198 -3.43 11.41 -5.38
CA THR A 198 -3.88 10.09 -5.84
C THR A 198 -3.24 9.68 -7.16
N GLY A 199 -3.28 8.38 -7.46
CA GLY A 199 -2.85 7.79 -8.73
C GLY A 199 -1.34 7.72 -8.87
N TRP A 200 -0.86 7.71 -10.10
CA TRP A 200 0.57 7.70 -10.41
C TRP A 200 1.22 9.04 -10.11
N LYS A 201 2.32 9.00 -9.37
CA LYS A 201 3.17 10.15 -9.02
C LYS A 201 4.63 9.74 -9.07
N GLU A 202 5.49 10.73 -8.93
CA GLU A 202 6.94 10.56 -8.74
C GLU A 202 7.40 11.49 -7.62
N ASN A 203 8.36 11.04 -6.83
CA ASN A 203 9.03 11.92 -5.87
C ASN A 203 9.99 12.88 -6.61
N SER A 204 10.66 13.79 -5.89
CA SER A 204 11.60 14.75 -6.49
C SER A 204 12.83 14.11 -7.13
N LYS A 205 13.11 12.84 -6.82
CA LYS A 205 14.22 12.06 -7.37
C LYS A 205 13.81 11.10 -8.50
N GLY A 206 12.51 11.14 -8.93
CA GLY A 206 11.99 10.32 -10.03
C GLY A 206 11.54 8.91 -9.61
N THR A 207 11.51 8.59 -8.32
CA THR A 207 10.99 7.29 -7.88
C THR A 207 9.46 7.23 -8.07
N PRO A 208 8.93 6.22 -8.80
CA PRO A 208 7.50 6.08 -9.04
C PRO A 208 6.71 5.74 -7.77
N ILE A 209 5.55 6.37 -7.61
CA ILE A 209 4.64 6.17 -6.48
C ILE A 209 3.22 5.94 -7.01
N ILE A 210 2.58 4.86 -6.58
CA ILE A 210 1.14 4.64 -6.79
C ILE A 210 0.43 4.93 -5.47
N ILE A 211 -0.48 5.91 -5.49
CA ILE A 211 -1.24 6.35 -4.32
C ILE A 211 -2.69 5.97 -4.52
N THR A 212 -3.24 5.14 -3.61
CA THR A 212 -4.64 4.75 -3.65
C THR A 212 -5.55 5.77 -2.95
N ASN A 213 -6.81 5.85 -3.41
CA ASN A 213 -7.87 6.58 -2.70
C ASN A 213 -8.29 5.89 -1.39
N GLY A 214 -7.89 4.63 -1.18
CA GLY A 214 -8.33 3.84 -0.05
C GLY A 214 -9.81 3.43 -0.12
N LEU A 215 -10.24 2.67 0.86
CA LEU A 215 -11.56 2.05 0.90
C LEU A 215 -12.56 2.80 1.80
N GLY A 216 -12.15 3.15 3.02
CA GLY A 216 -12.97 3.84 4.00
C GLY A 216 -12.91 5.36 3.90
N THR A 217 -13.36 6.02 4.95
CA THR A 217 -13.32 7.47 5.10
C THR A 217 -12.66 7.85 6.41
N SER A 218 -11.99 9.00 6.44
CA SER A 218 -11.40 9.60 7.63
C SER A 218 -12.08 10.94 7.92
N ARG A 219 -12.23 11.29 9.20
CA ARG A 219 -12.84 12.53 9.72
C ARG A 219 -14.33 12.71 9.36
N VAL A 220 -14.66 12.81 8.08
CA VAL A 220 -16.05 12.97 7.58
C VAL A 220 -16.40 11.83 6.63
N ASP A 221 -17.62 11.31 6.78
CA ASP A 221 -18.10 10.15 5.99
C ASP A 221 -18.64 10.56 4.61
N VAL A 222 -17.83 11.32 3.85
CA VAL A 222 -18.16 11.81 2.52
C VAL A 222 -17.05 11.49 1.53
N ARG A 223 -17.44 10.99 0.35
CA ARG A 223 -16.57 10.90 -0.84
C ARG A 223 -17.28 11.53 -2.03
N LEU A 224 -16.59 12.44 -2.72
CA LEU A 224 -17.08 13.09 -3.93
C LEU A 224 -15.96 13.13 -4.98
N PHE A 225 -16.21 12.51 -6.14
CA PHE A 225 -15.25 12.33 -7.24
C PHE A 225 -13.98 11.54 -6.91
N THR A 226 -13.94 10.91 -5.73
CA THR A 226 -12.87 10.02 -5.25
C THR A 226 -13.48 8.71 -4.75
N PRO A 227 -13.87 7.81 -5.67
CA PRO A 227 -14.46 6.53 -5.29
C PRO A 227 -13.47 5.71 -4.47
N SER A 228 -14.00 4.85 -3.59
CA SER A 228 -13.22 3.80 -2.94
C SER A 228 -12.66 2.86 -4.00
N GLU A 229 -11.41 2.42 -3.83
CA GLU A 229 -10.75 1.56 -4.80
C GLU A 229 -9.83 0.53 -4.15
N VAL A 230 -9.61 -0.55 -4.86
CA VAL A 230 -8.50 -1.47 -4.72
C VAL A 230 -7.68 -1.40 -6.01
N VAL A 231 -6.37 -1.55 -5.90
CA VAL A 231 -5.45 -1.37 -7.02
C VAL A 231 -4.86 -2.71 -7.43
N LEU A 232 -4.82 -2.97 -8.73
CA LEU A 232 -4.04 -4.05 -9.32
C LEU A 232 -2.84 -3.45 -10.05
N VAL A 233 -1.64 -3.83 -9.62
CA VAL A 233 -0.40 -3.54 -10.34
C VAL A 233 0.06 -4.83 -11.02
N VAL A 234 0.22 -4.77 -12.34
CA VAL A 234 0.80 -5.86 -13.13
C VAL A 234 2.20 -5.42 -13.55
N LEU A 235 3.19 -6.23 -13.21
CA LEU A 235 4.57 -5.99 -13.60
C LEU A 235 4.79 -6.44 -15.04
N HIS A 236 5.35 -5.58 -15.88
CA HIS A 236 5.71 -5.90 -17.25
C HIS A 236 7.18 -5.57 -17.51
N ARG A 237 7.94 -6.62 -17.80
CA ARG A 237 9.33 -6.44 -18.21
C ARG A 237 9.39 -5.84 -19.61
N VAL A 238 10.22 -4.85 -19.78
CA VAL A 238 10.57 -4.27 -21.07
C VAL A 238 12.05 -4.53 -21.38
N GLU A 239 12.40 -4.65 -22.66
CA GLU A 239 13.79 -4.76 -23.07
C GLU A 239 14.48 -3.38 -22.99
N LYS A 240 15.76 -3.35 -22.58
CA LYS A 240 16.57 -2.15 -22.73
C LYS A 240 16.71 -1.86 -24.23
N GLN A 241 16.26 -0.70 -24.68
CA GLN A 241 16.59 -0.25 -26.03
C GLN A 241 18.12 -0.20 -26.11
N LYS A 242 18.67 -0.96 -27.07
CA LYS A 242 20.11 -0.84 -27.40
C LYS A 242 20.29 0.53 -28.02
N GLU A 243 21.01 1.40 -27.33
CA GLU A 243 21.57 2.63 -27.90
C GLU A 243 22.58 2.30 -29.02
#